data_2bcd2e2f5cbc03524779d306db19f365
#
_entry.id   2bcd2e2f5cbc03524779d306db19f365
#
_cell.length_a   1.000
_cell.length_b   1.000
_cell.length_c   1.000
_cell.angle_alpha   90.00
_cell.angle_beta   90.00
_cell.angle_gamma   90.00
#
_symmetry.space_group_name_H-M   'P 1'
#
loop_
_entity.id
_entity.type
_entity.pdbx_description
1 polymer ?
#
loop_
_entity_poly.entity_id
_entity_poly.type
_entity_poly.pdbx_seq_one_letter_code
_entity_poly.pdbx_strand_id
1 'polypeptide(L)'
;MMLFFVVVDAISPAGHFVDPIHARLGRIDLILYRQTPPPMSEPPQSSAFTQFVTATAGRNMTKAAYVAVVAGVVLMVLLSIDSAYSALHGWLDALLFACLLFFIFEWVIRLRQAVRTQRIAGYLLSVSGFVDGAGAIAIPLALALGATPKTAWLLGVLWLLKVIPGIRGLRQLRRVLVQESGPLLSVLVIFLMVLFLASVAVYFLERDVQPGTFGSIPAALWWAVATLTTTGYGDVVPITPLGRIVAAFVMICGLGVFGLWTGILATGFAAETRRDNFLKTWESVSKVPFFAALGPAAIADVTHMLRTMDLPARTTIIRKGQTGDCMYFIASGEVEVDLPGKQVKLGDGAFFGEMALLGNNLRSANITTTRVSKLLVLDLVDFRVLMARHPDLSETIDAEAKRRELENK
;
A
#
# COMPACT_ATOMS: atom_id res chain seq x y z
N MET A 1 -13.64 0.04 14.80
CA MET A 1 -14.38 -0.74 13.81
C MET A 1 -13.45 -1.54 12.88
N MET A 2 -12.32 -1.01 12.42
CA MET A 2 -11.34 -1.78 11.61
C MET A 2 -10.59 -2.87 12.40
N LEU A 3 -10.29 -2.64 13.68
CA LEU A 3 -9.72 -3.66 14.60
C LEU A 3 -10.71 -4.81 14.90
N PHE A 4 -12.01 -4.55 14.89
CA PHE A 4 -13.03 -5.57 15.15
C PHE A 4 -13.11 -6.62 14.02
N PHE A 5 -12.86 -6.23 12.77
CA PHE A 5 -12.82 -7.17 11.64
C PHE A 5 -11.55 -8.02 11.60
N VAL A 6 -10.42 -7.52 12.09
CA VAL A 6 -9.17 -8.28 12.18
C VAL A 6 -9.22 -9.34 13.30
N VAL A 7 -9.96 -9.05 14.37
CA VAL A 7 -10.09 -9.97 15.53
C VAL A 7 -11.06 -11.13 15.25
N VAL A 8 -12.08 -10.95 14.41
CA VAL A 8 -13.07 -12.00 14.11
C VAL A 8 -12.49 -13.11 13.22
N ASP A 9 -11.54 -12.80 12.33
CA ASP A 9 -10.88 -13.81 11.50
C ASP A 9 -9.75 -14.57 12.22
N ALA A 10 -9.30 -14.10 13.40
CA ALA A 10 -8.23 -14.72 14.16
C ALA A 10 -8.72 -15.75 15.21
N ILE A 11 -10.03 -15.85 15.43
CA ILE A 11 -10.63 -16.80 16.38
C ILE A 11 -11.41 -17.88 15.62
N SER A 12 -10.70 -18.77 14.93
CA SER A 12 -11.22 -20.06 14.49
C SER A 12 -10.55 -21.18 15.29
N PRO A 13 -11.29 -22.00 16.04
CA PRO A 13 -10.71 -23.05 16.85
C PRO A 13 -10.57 -24.34 16.02
N ALA A 14 -9.43 -24.50 15.34
CA ALA A 14 -9.00 -25.83 14.88
C ALA A 14 -7.48 -25.87 14.83
N GLY A 15 -6.89 -26.37 15.93
CA GLY A 15 -5.47 -26.67 16.00
C GLY A 15 -5.08 -27.82 15.08
N HIS A 16 -4.21 -27.53 14.14
CA HIS A 16 -3.16 -28.42 13.66
C HIS A 16 -2.16 -27.55 12.91
N PHE A 17 -1.04 -27.31 13.56
CA PHE A 17 0.12 -26.67 12.96
C PHE A 17 0.77 -27.66 11.99
N VAL A 18 0.49 -27.53 10.70
CA VAL A 18 1.19 -28.21 9.63
C VAL A 18 1.78 -27.14 8.74
N ASP A 19 3.10 -27.19 8.61
CA ASP A 19 3.95 -26.30 7.84
C ASP A 19 3.45 -26.16 6.39
N PRO A 20 3.07 -24.96 5.91
CA PRO A 20 2.39 -24.80 4.60
C PRO A 20 3.33 -24.93 3.40
N ILE A 21 4.62 -25.19 3.56
CA ILE A 21 5.60 -25.24 2.47
C ILE A 21 5.66 -26.61 1.79
N HIS A 22 5.42 -27.72 2.50
CA HIS A 22 5.50 -29.07 1.92
C HIS A 22 4.22 -29.62 1.32
N ALA A 23 3.06 -29.03 1.58
CA ALA A 23 1.77 -29.53 1.07
C ALA A 23 1.39 -29.03 -0.34
N ARG A 24 2.12 -28.06 -0.92
CA ARG A 24 1.82 -27.51 -2.26
C ARG A 24 2.66 -28.08 -3.41
N LEU A 25 3.72 -28.81 -3.14
CA LEU A 25 4.57 -29.40 -4.20
C LEU A 25 4.12 -30.80 -4.69
N GLY A 26 3.20 -31.45 -3.98
CA GLY A 26 2.76 -32.82 -4.33
C GLY A 26 1.51 -32.90 -5.22
N ARG A 27 0.90 -31.79 -5.65
CA ARG A 27 -0.36 -31.80 -6.42
C ARG A 27 -0.29 -31.12 -7.80
N ILE A 28 0.88 -30.73 -8.26
CA ILE A 28 1.06 -30.04 -9.56
C ILE A 28 1.41 -31.03 -10.69
N ASP A 29 1.90 -32.24 -10.38
CA ASP A 29 2.38 -33.17 -11.41
C ASP A 29 1.32 -34.09 -12.02
N LEU A 30 0.04 -34.03 -11.67
CA LEU A 30 -0.97 -34.97 -12.18
C LEU A 30 -2.07 -34.33 -13.06
N ILE A 31 -2.02 -33.06 -13.43
CA ILE A 31 -3.05 -32.40 -14.25
C ILE A 31 -2.53 -31.88 -15.61
N LEU A 32 -1.26 -32.13 -15.96
CA LEU A 32 -0.68 -31.66 -17.24
C LEU A 32 -0.73 -32.65 -18.40
N TYR A 33 -1.56 -33.69 -18.32
CA TYR A 33 -1.74 -34.55 -19.48
C TYR A 33 -3.21 -34.65 -19.91
N ARG A 34 -3.50 -34.06 -21.06
CA ARG A 34 -4.73 -34.10 -21.87
C ARG A 34 -5.81 -33.04 -21.55
N GLN A 35 -5.65 -31.87 -22.20
CA GLN A 35 -6.78 -31.27 -22.93
C GLN A 35 -6.20 -30.33 -23.98
N THR A 36 -6.40 -30.65 -25.25
CA THR A 36 -6.28 -29.69 -26.37
C THR A 36 -7.22 -28.51 -26.07
N PRO A 37 -6.74 -27.26 -26.14
CA PRO A 37 -7.62 -26.12 -25.94
C PRO A 37 -8.69 -26.10 -27.04
N PRO A 38 -9.96 -25.80 -26.71
CA PRO A 38 -10.96 -25.55 -27.74
C PRO A 38 -10.54 -24.32 -28.58
N PRO A 39 -10.94 -24.23 -29.86
CA PRO A 39 -10.59 -23.11 -30.71
C PRO A 39 -11.08 -21.82 -30.03
N MET A 40 -10.14 -20.90 -29.81
CA MET A 40 -10.44 -19.56 -29.26
C MET A 40 -11.39 -18.85 -30.25
N SER A 41 -12.66 -18.76 -29.89
CA SER A 41 -13.58 -17.83 -30.54
C SER A 41 -13.06 -16.43 -30.22
N GLU A 42 -12.68 -15.69 -31.26
CA GLU A 42 -12.29 -14.29 -31.12
C GLU A 42 -13.38 -13.52 -30.34
N PRO A 43 -13.02 -12.79 -29.27
CA PRO A 43 -13.99 -11.94 -28.61
C PRO A 43 -14.43 -10.83 -29.57
N PRO A 44 -15.71 -10.46 -29.60
CA PRO A 44 -16.23 -9.48 -30.54
C PRO A 44 -15.48 -8.15 -30.39
N GLN A 45 -14.99 -7.59 -31.49
CA GLN A 45 -14.18 -6.36 -31.57
C GLN A 45 -14.87 -5.09 -31.01
N SER A 46 -16.11 -5.18 -30.53
CA SER A 46 -16.81 -4.09 -29.81
C SER A 46 -16.27 -3.83 -28.41
N SER A 47 -15.33 -4.64 -27.89
CA SER A 47 -14.92 -4.60 -26.48
C SER A 47 -13.90 -3.51 -26.13
N ALA A 48 -12.97 -3.15 -27.03
CA ALA A 48 -11.87 -2.24 -26.69
C ALA A 48 -12.33 -0.77 -26.57
N PHE A 49 -13.15 -0.29 -27.50
CA PHE A 49 -13.69 1.07 -27.44
C PHE A 49 -14.69 1.22 -26.29
N THR A 50 -15.56 0.22 -26.09
CA THR A 50 -16.51 0.22 -24.96
C THR A 50 -15.78 0.12 -23.61
N GLN A 51 -14.73 -0.67 -23.52
CA GLN A 51 -13.87 -0.74 -22.32
C GLN A 51 -13.10 0.58 -22.07
N PHE A 52 -12.60 1.24 -23.12
CA PHE A 52 -11.94 2.54 -22.99
C PHE A 52 -12.91 3.63 -22.54
N VAL A 53 -14.13 3.69 -23.12
CA VAL A 53 -15.15 4.66 -22.74
C VAL A 53 -15.65 4.42 -21.31
N THR A 54 -15.89 3.17 -20.92
CA THR A 54 -16.30 2.84 -19.53
C THR A 54 -15.20 3.10 -18.51
N ALA A 55 -13.93 2.84 -18.83
CA ALA A 55 -12.80 3.14 -17.96
C ALA A 55 -12.56 4.65 -17.80
N THR A 56 -12.78 5.44 -18.87
CA THR A 56 -12.65 6.91 -18.84
C THR A 56 -13.82 7.54 -18.09
N ALA A 57 -15.04 7.09 -18.33
CA ALA A 57 -16.22 7.51 -17.58
C ALA A 57 -16.09 7.18 -16.09
N GLY A 58 -15.57 6.01 -15.74
CA GLY A 58 -15.30 5.60 -14.36
C GLY A 58 -14.28 6.51 -13.65
N ARG A 59 -13.20 6.91 -14.33
CA ARG A 59 -12.19 7.83 -13.76
C ARG A 59 -12.75 9.22 -13.50
N ASN A 60 -13.55 9.74 -14.42
CA ASN A 60 -14.14 11.06 -14.28
C ASN A 60 -15.22 11.08 -13.19
N MET A 61 -16.01 10.02 -13.07
CA MET A 61 -16.99 9.85 -11.99
C MET A 61 -16.31 9.78 -10.62
N THR A 62 -15.18 9.09 -10.49
CA THR A 62 -14.40 9.04 -9.23
C THR A 62 -13.84 10.42 -8.86
N LYS A 63 -13.33 11.20 -9.82
CA LYS A 63 -12.89 12.59 -9.56
C LYS A 63 -14.05 13.47 -9.13
N ALA A 64 -15.19 13.38 -9.80
CA ALA A 64 -16.40 14.10 -9.43
C ALA A 64 -16.90 13.74 -8.04
N ALA A 65 -16.81 12.45 -7.64
CA ALA A 65 -17.14 11.99 -6.31
C ALA A 65 -16.24 12.64 -5.23
N TYR A 66 -14.94 12.75 -5.48
CA TYR A 66 -14.04 13.45 -4.52
C TYR A 66 -14.37 14.94 -4.39
N VAL A 67 -14.67 15.61 -5.50
CA VAL A 67 -15.10 17.01 -5.46
C VAL A 67 -16.41 17.14 -4.67
N ALA A 68 -17.38 16.25 -4.91
CA ALA A 68 -18.64 16.23 -4.19
C ALA A 68 -18.47 15.95 -2.68
N VAL A 69 -17.52 15.07 -2.29
CA VAL A 69 -17.17 14.85 -0.87
C VAL A 69 -16.63 16.12 -0.24
N VAL A 70 -15.66 16.77 -0.88
CA VAL A 70 -15.06 18.01 -0.34
C VAL A 70 -16.12 19.11 -0.23
N ALA A 71 -16.93 19.28 -1.27
CA ALA A 71 -18.03 20.25 -1.25
C ALA A 71 -19.03 19.93 -0.13
N GLY A 72 -19.45 18.68 0.03
CA GLY A 72 -20.35 18.24 1.08
C GLY A 72 -19.81 18.52 2.48
N VAL A 73 -18.51 18.27 2.72
CA VAL A 73 -17.86 18.58 4.01
C VAL A 73 -17.86 20.07 4.29
N VAL A 74 -17.49 20.88 3.31
CA VAL A 74 -17.52 22.36 3.46
C VAL A 74 -18.94 22.85 3.77
N LEU A 75 -19.94 22.34 3.04
CA LEU A 75 -21.34 22.70 3.26
C LEU A 75 -21.83 22.27 4.66
N MET A 76 -21.41 21.10 5.16
CA MET A 76 -21.74 20.66 6.53
C MET A 76 -21.08 21.54 7.60
N VAL A 77 -19.84 21.97 7.38
CA VAL A 77 -19.19 22.92 8.29
C VAL A 77 -19.96 24.23 8.31
N LEU A 78 -20.37 24.77 7.16
CA LEU A 78 -21.18 25.98 7.08
C LEU A 78 -22.56 25.79 7.73
N LEU A 79 -23.20 24.64 7.57
CA LEU A 79 -24.47 24.28 8.20
C LEU A 79 -24.37 24.25 9.73
N SER A 80 -23.20 23.95 10.30
CA SER A 80 -22.97 23.92 11.75
C SER A 80 -22.89 25.32 12.36
N ILE A 81 -22.62 26.34 11.56
CA ILE A 81 -22.51 27.76 12.00
C ILE A 81 -23.90 28.42 11.93
N ASP A 82 -24.49 28.71 13.06
CA ASP A 82 -25.88 29.24 13.14
C ASP A 82 -26.09 30.52 12.35
N SER A 83 -25.13 31.45 12.32
CA SER A 83 -25.19 32.68 11.52
C SER A 83 -25.20 32.42 10.02
N ALA A 84 -24.37 31.43 9.53
CA ALA A 84 -24.35 31.07 8.14
C ALA A 84 -25.63 30.30 7.75
N TYR A 85 -26.09 29.40 8.61
CA TYR A 85 -27.33 28.66 8.38
C TYR A 85 -28.54 29.57 8.30
N SER A 86 -28.71 30.55 9.22
CA SER A 86 -29.83 31.49 9.19
C SER A 86 -29.85 32.37 7.92
N ALA A 87 -28.69 32.72 7.39
CA ALA A 87 -28.57 33.54 6.18
C ALA A 87 -28.75 32.74 4.87
N LEU A 88 -28.30 31.47 4.81
CA LEU A 88 -28.13 30.74 3.57
C LEU A 88 -28.81 29.35 3.56
N HIS A 89 -29.70 29.04 4.52
CA HIS A 89 -30.27 27.71 4.71
C HIS A 89 -30.83 27.10 3.42
N GLY A 90 -31.57 27.85 2.62
CA GLY A 90 -32.17 27.35 1.37
C GLY A 90 -31.10 26.90 0.32
N TRP A 91 -30.02 27.66 0.21
CA TRP A 91 -28.91 27.31 -0.69
C TRP A 91 -28.08 26.15 -0.17
N LEU A 92 -27.81 26.11 1.14
CA LEU A 92 -27.08 25.03 1.78
C LEU A 92 -27.80 23.69 1.64
N ASP A 93 -29.13 23.69 1.94
CA ASP A 93 -29.97 22.50 1.78
C ASP A 93 -30.05 22.03 0.33
N ALA A 94 -30.21 22.96 -0.63
CA ALA A 94 -30.27 22.64 -2.05
C ALA A 94 -28.95 22.02 -2.56
N LEU A 95 -27.79 22.58 -2.16
CA LEU A 95 -26.49 22.05 -2.56
C LEU A 95 -26.20 20.70 -1.90
N LEU A 96 -26.52 20.51 -0.62
CA LEU A 96 -26.41 19.22 0.06
C LEU A 96 -27.31 18.16 -0.57
N PHE A 97 -28.52 18.55 -0.96
CA PHE A 97 -29.44 17.67 -1.69
C PHE A 97 -28.89 17.28 -3.07
N ALA A 98 -28.25 18.21 -3.78
CA ALA A 98 -27.59 17.91 -5.06
C ALA A 98 -26.41 16.91 -4.87
N CYS A 99 -25.62 17.08 -3.81
CA CYS A 99 -24.58 16.11 -3.45
C CYS A 99 -25.18 14.72 -3.13
N LEU A 100 -26.28 14.67 -2.38
CA LEU A 100 -26.96 13.42 -2.06
C LEU A 100 -27.47 12.72 -3.30
N LEU A 101 -28.14 13.45 -4.20
CA LEU A 101 -28.61 12.90 -5.49
C LEU A 101 -27.46 12.34 -6.33
N PHE A 102 -26.32 13.05 -6.35
CA PHE A 102 -25.12 12.56 -7.03
C PHE A 102 -24.62 11.24 -6.44
N PHE A 103 -24.57 11.10 -5.10
CA PHE A 103 -24.13 9.86 -4.45
C PHE A 103 -25.12 8.71 -4.61
N ILE A 104 -26.43 9.00 -4.59
CA ILE A 104 -27.46 7.98 -4.92
C ILE A 104 -27.29 7.50 -6.37
N PHE A 105 -27.12 8.42 -7.31
CA PHE A 105 -26.89 8.11 -8.72
C PHE A 105 -25.64 7.25 -8.92
N GLU A 106 -24.52 7.63 -8.28
CA GLU A 106 -23.27 6.86 -8.32
C GLU A 106 -23.48 5.44 -7.78
N TRP A 107 -24.15 5.31 -6.64
CA TRP A 107 -24.43 4.02 -6.02
C TRP A 107 -25.31 3.14 -6.90
N VAL A 108 -26.35 3.68 -7.50
CA VAL A 108 -27.23 2.96 -8.44
C VAL A 108 -26.46 2.47 -9.67
N ILE A 109 -25.56 3.28 -10.23
CA ILE A 109 -24.72 2.85 -11.36
C ILE A 109 -23.83 1.68 -10.96
N ARG A 110 -23.15 1.77 -9.83
CA ARG A 110 -22.26 0.70 -9.32
C ARG A 110 -23.04 -0.57 -8.99
N LEU A 111 -24.22 -0.43 -8.39
CA LEU A 111 -25.12 -1.55 -8.12
C LEU A 111 -25.58 -2.23 -9.42
N ARG A 112 -25.99 -1.47 -10.42
CA ARG A 112 -26.34 -2.02 -11.77
C ARG A 112 -25.17 -2.76 -12.41
N GLN A 113 -23.95 -2.26 -12.27
CA GLN A 113 -22.76 -2.95 -12.75
C GLN A 113 -22.53 -4.28 -11.99
N ALA A 114 -22.70 -4.28 -10.67
CA ALA A 114 -22.60 -5.49 -9.84
C ALA A 114 -23.67 -6.54 -10.21
N VAL A 115 -24.88 -6.10 -10.51
CA VAL A 115 -25.97 -6.97 -11.01
C VAL A 115 -25.58 -7.60 -12.36
N ARG A 116 -25.10 -6.79 -13.32
CA ARG A 116 -24.69 -7.27 -14.65
C ARG A 116 -23.52 -8.26 -14.60
N THR A 117 -22.63 -8.12 -13.62
CA THR A 117 -21.49 -9.02 -13.43
C THR A 117 -21.78 -10.20 -12.50
N GLN A 118 -23.03 -10.38 -12.05
CA GLN A 118 -23.47 -11.41 -11.09
C GLN A 118 -22.67 -11.42 -9.78
N ARG A 119 -22.16 -10.25 -9.34
CA ARG A 119 -21.34 -10.10 -8.11
C ARG A 119 -22.01 -9.22 -7.06
N ILE A 120 -23.34 -9.25 -6.95
CA ILE A 120 -24.11 -8.37 -6.05
C ILE A 120 -23.68 -8.55 -4.61
N ALA A 121 -23.70 -9.79 -4.10
CA ALA A 121 -23.31 -10.08 -2.71
C ALA A 121 -21.86 -9.65 -2.42
N GLY A 122 -20.94 -9.93 -3.35
CA GLY A 122 -19.53 -9.50 -3.22
C GLY A 122 -19.37 -7.99 -3.20
N TYR A 123 -20.20 -7.23 -3.95
CA TYR A 123 -20.17 -5.77 -3.91
C TYR A 123 -20.77 -5.23 -2.61
N LEU A 124 -21.96 -5.67 -2.22
CA LEU A 124 -22.64 -5.18 -1.02
C LEU A 124 -21.85 -5.46 0.28
N LEU A 125 -21.18 -6.61 0.35
CA LEU A 125 -20.32 -6.99 1.48
C LEU A 125 -18.91 -6.37 1.39
N SER A 126 -18.55 -5.73 0.28
CA SER A 126 -17.28 -5.02 0.17
C SER A 126 -17.30 -3.70 0.92
N VAL A 127 -16.12 -3.23 1.36
CA VAL A 127 -15.97 -1.91 1.99
C VAL A 127 -16.53 -0.79 1.09
N SER A 128 -16.29 -0.88 -0.22
CA SER A 128 -16.79 0.12 -1.17
C SER A 128 -18.31 0.10 -1.26
N GLY A 129 -18.94 -1.07 -1.36
CA GLY A 129 -20.39 -1.21 -1.45
C GLY A 129 -21.09 -0.76 -0.17
N PHE A 130 -20.53 -1.09 0.99
CA PHE A 130 -21.03 -0.64 2.28
C PHE A 130 -20.97 0.89 2.41
N VAL A 131 -19.83 1.49 2.07
CA VAL A 131 -19.62 2.94 2.12
C VAL A 131 -20.55 3.68 1.14
N ASP A 132 -20.69 3.16 -0.09
CA ASP A 132 -21.57 3.74 -1.09
C ASP A 132 -23.04 3.69 -0.64
N GLY A 133 -23.48 2.54 -0.09
CA GLY A 133 -24.83 2.36 0.44
C GLY A 133 -25.08 3.24 1.66
N ALA A 134 -24.18 3.27 2.62
CA ALA A 134 -24.29 4.13 3.80
C ALA A 134 -24.39 5.61 3.41
N GLY A 135 -23.54 6.08 2.49
CA GLY A 135 -23.57 7.46 2.01
C GLY A 135 -24.84 7.85 1.24
N ALA A 136 -25.48 6.88 0.57
CA ALA A 136 -26.72 7.12 -0.18
C ALA A 136 -27.99 7.02 0.71
N ILE A 137 -28.01 6.11 1.69
CA ILE A 137 -29.22 5.74 2.44
C ILE A 137 -29.31 6.47 3.79
N ALA A 138 -28.18 6.80 4.45
CA ALA A 138 -28.21 7.28 5.83
C ALA A 138 -29.07 8.54 6.03
N ILE A 139 -28.97 9.52 5.12
CA ILE A 139 -29.72 10.78 5.21
C ILE A 139 -31.22 10.54 4.96
N PRO A 140 -31.66 9.88 3.85
CA PRO A 140 -33.08 9.57 3.64
C PRO A 140 -33.66 8.75 4.79
N LEU A 141 -32.92 7.78 5.32
CA LEU A 141 -33.36 6.95 6.43
C LEU A 141 -33.56 7.78 7.71
N ALA A 142 -32.64 8.69 8.04
CA ALA A 142 -32.76 9.56 9.21
C ALA A 142 -33.98 10.49 9.10
N LEU A 143 -34.23 11.05 7.91
CA LEU A 143 -35.44 11.84 7.68
C LEU A 143 -36.73 11.01 7.82
N ALA A 144 -36.75 9.79 7.32
CA ALA A 144 -37.87 8.86 7.46
C ALA A 144 -38.13 8.46 8.92
N LEU A 145 -37.07 8.43 9.75
CA LEU A 145 -37.15 8.19 11.19
C LEU A 145 -37.50 9.43 12.02
N GLY A 146 -37.79 10.56 11.38
CA GLY A 146 -38.22 11.80 12.03
C GLY A 146 -37.11 12.73 12.48
N ALA A 147 -35.88 12.55 12.01
CA ALA A 147 -34.79 13.49 12.27
C ALA A 147 -35.08 14.84 11.59
N THR A 148 -34.65 15.94 12.23
CA THR A 148 -34.74 17.25 11.60
C THR A 148 -33.78 17.34 10.39
N PRO A 149 -34.09 18.14 9.35
CA PRO A 149 -33.20 18.29 8.20
C PRO A 149 -31.77 18.65 8.61
N LYS A 150 -31.58 19.59 9.53
CA LYS A 150 -30.26 20.01 10.02
C LYS A 150 -29.47 18.82 10.61
N THR A 151 -30.11 17.98 11.42
CA THR A 151 -29.45 16.80 12.02
C THR A 151 -29.20 15.67 11.00
N ALA A 152 -30.14 15.48 10.07
CA ALA A 152 -29.98 14.46 9.02
C ALA A 152 -28.80 14.76 8.09
N TRP A 153 -28.58 16.03 7.71
CA TRP A 153 -27.45 16.45 6.90
C TRP A 153 -26.08 16.18 7.54
N LEU A 154 -25.98 16.16 8.87
CA LEU A 154 -24.72 15.81 9.55
C LEU A 154 -24.27 14.38 9.27
N LEU A 155 -25.19 13.47 8.90
CA LEU A 155 -24.83 12.13 8.44
C LEU A 155 -24.08 12.11 7.11
N GLY A 156 -24.06 13.24 6.38
CA GLY A 156 -23.19 13.42 5.21
C GLY A 156 -21.70 13.27 5.55
N VAL A 157 -21.30 13.31 6.84
CA VAL A 157 -19.93 12.94 7.28
C VAL A 157 -19.53 11.55 6.78
N LEU A 158 -20.48 10.65 6.56
CA LEU A 158 -20.24 9.33 5.99
C LEU A 158 -19.70 9.37 4.56
N TRP A 159 -19.92 10.48 3.83
CA TRP A 159 -19.33 10.67 2.50
C TRP A 159 -17.79 10.73 2.55
N LEU A 160 -17.19 11.14 3.68
CA LEU A 160 -15.74 11.06 3.86
C LEU A 160 -15.19 9.63 3.71
N LEU A 161 -15.96 8.63 4.08
CA LEU A 161 -15.55 7.24 3.95
C LEU A 161 -15.33 6.83 2.49
N LYS A 162 -15.95 7.54 1.52
CA LYS A 162 -15.79 7.28 0.08
C LYS A 162 -14.36 7.57 -0.41
N VAL A 163 -13.58 8.35 0.33
CA VAL A 163 -12.17 8.62 0.01
C VAL A 163 -11.28 7.38 0.29
N ILE A 164 -11.68 6.55 1.28
CA ILE A 164 -10.90 5.40 1.78
C ILE A 164 -10.46 4.44 0.66
N PRO A 165 -11.34 3.95 -0.23
CA PRO A 165 -10.94 2.98 -1.28
C PRO A 165 -9.93 3.54 -2.28
N GLY A 166 -9.87 4.86 -2.45
CA GLY A 166 -8.97 5.55 -3.38
C GLY A 166 -7.54 5.73 -2.87
N ILE A 167 -7.32 5.63 -1.57
CA ILE A 167 -6.02 5.89 -0.97
C ILE A 167 -5.12 4.64 -1.11
N ARG A 168 -4.10 4.73 -1.98
CA ARG A 168 -3.16 3.63 -2.24
C ARG A 168 -2.44 3.16 -0.96
N GLY A 169 -2.06 4.09 -0.09
CA GLY A 169 -1.38 3.81 1.18
C GLY A 169 -2.21 2.96 2.15
N LEU A 170 -3.56 3.08 2.13
CA LEU A 170 -4.42 2.26 2.99
C LEU A 170 -4.40 0.77 2.62
N ARG A 171 -4.18 0.44 1.36
CA ARG A 171 -4.00 -0.97 0.95
C ARG A 171 -2.70 -1.55 1.50
N GLN A 172 -1.63 -0.75 1.48
CA GLN A 172 -0.35 -1.14 2.08
C GLN A 172 -0.47 -1.24 3.60
N LEU A 173 -1.09 -0.25 4.26
CA LEU A 173 -1.38 -0.29 5.70
C LEU A 173 -2.18 -1.54 6.08
N ARG A 174 -3.24 -1.87 5.34
CA ARG A 174 -4.03 -3.09 5.60
C ARG A 174 -3.17 -4.35 5.50
N ARG A 175 -2.28 -4.46 4.49
CA ARG A 175 -1.38 -5.62 4.34
C ARG A 175 -0.45 -5.75 5.55
N VAL A 176 0.16 -4.64 5.97
CA VAL A 176 1.02 -4.62 7.16
C VAL A 176 0.25 -4.99 8.43
N LEU A 177 -0.95 -4.41 8.64
CA LEU A 177 -1.78 -4.73 9.82
C LEU A 177 -2.19 -6.21 9.87
N VAL A 178 -2.48 -6.81 8.73
CA VAL A 178 -2.83 -8.25 8.66
C VAL A 178 -1.59 -9.12 8.89
N GLN A 179 -0.45 -8.77 8.33
CA GLN A 179 0.80 -9.52 8.50
C GLN A 179 1.30 -9.46 9.96
N GLU A 180 1.25 -8.27 10.57
CA GLU A 180 1.72 -8.01 11.93
C GLU A 180 0.60 -8.15 12.98
N SER A 181 -0.54 -8.76 12.63
CA SER A 181 -1.71 -8.86 13.53
C SER A 181 -1.39 -9.58 14.84
N GLY A 182 -0.56 -10.62 14.83
CA GLY A 182 -0.15 -11.34 16.04
C GLY A 182 0.64 -10.47 17.02
N PRO A 183 1.78 -9.88 16.61
CA PRO A 183 2.52 -8.93 17.45
C PRO A 183 1.68 -7.74 17.92
N LEU A 184 0.89 -7.13 17.03
CA LEU A 184 0.02 -5.99 17.36
C LEU A 184 -1.05 -6.36 18.40
N LEU A 185 -1.66 -7.55 18.27
CA LEU A 185 -2.63 -8.05 19.24
C LEU A 185 -1.98 -8.30 20.62
N SER A 186 -0.76 -8.86 20.62
CA SER A 186 -0.02 -9.10 21.87
C SER A 186 0.24 -7.79 22.61
N VAL A 187 0.70 -6.75 21.91
CA VAL A 187 0.91 -5.41 22.49
C VAL A 187 -0.41 -4.79 22.97
N LEU A 188 -1.51 -4.97 22.22
CA LEU A 188 -2.84 -4.52 22.62
C LEU A 188 -3.29 -5.19 23.92
N VAL A 189 -3.09 -6.49 24.06
CA VAL A 189 -3.43 -7.23 25.31
C VAL A 189 -2.59 -6.72 26.48
N ILE A 190 -1.29 -6.50 26.29
CA ILE A 190 -0.42 -5.91 27.30
C ILE A 190 -0.90 -4.51 27.70
N PHE A 191 -1.24 -3.68 26.71
CA PHE A 191 -1.80 -2.33 26.95
C PHE A 191 -3.07 -2.40 27.80
N LEU A 192 -4.03 -3.24 27.44
CA LEU A 192 -5.30 -3.39 28.18
C LEU A 192 -5.06 -3.93 29.60
N MET A 193 -4.12 -4.85 29.76
CA MET A 193 -3.74 -5.38 31.08
C MET A 193 -3.11 -4.29 31.96
N VAL A 194 -2.15 -3.53 31.44
CA VAL A 194 -1.52 -2.41 32.17
C VAL A 194 -2.56 -1.34 32.50
N LEU A 195 -3.44 -1.01 31.54
CA LEU A 195 -4.52 -0.06 31.71
C LEU A 195 -5.44 -0.44 32.87
N PHE A 196 -5.87 -1.68 32.90
CA PHE A 196 -6.77 -2.16 33.96
C PHE A 196 -6.08 -2.22 35.31
N LEU A 197 -4.85 -2.76 35.39
CA LEU A 197 -4.08 -2.82 36.62
C LEU A 197 -3.79 -1.43 37.19
N ALA A 198 -3.40 -0.47 36.33
CA ALA A 198 -3.18 0.92 36.72
C ALA A 198 -4.44 1.56 37.30
N SER A 199 -5.59 1.34 36.64
CA SER A 199 -6.88 1.86 37.09
C SER A 199 -7.28 1.30 38.46
N VAL A 200 -7.12 0.00 38.69
CA VAL A 200 -7.42 -0.65 39.96
C VAL A 200 -6.46 -0.14 41.05
N ALA A 201 -5.17 -0.07 40.74
CA ALA A 201 -4.18 0.39 41.73
C ALA A 201 -4.46 1.84 42.18
N VAL A 202 -4.70 2.75 41.24
CA VAL A 202 -4.97 4.15 41.58
C VAL A 202 -6.34 4.31 42.27
N TYR A 203 -7.35 3.56 41.85
CA TYR A 203 -8.64 3.52 42.56
C TYR A 203 -8.43 3.17 44.06
N PHE A 204 -7.68 2.12 44.38
CA PHE A 204 -7.43 1.74 45.78
C PHE A 204 -6.64 2.79 46.57
N LEU A 205 -5.73 3.49 45.92
CA LEU A 205 -4.84 4.46 46.59
C LEU A 205 -5.47 5.83 46.77
N GLU A 206 -6.41 6.23 45.88
CA GLU A 206 -6.94 7.59 45.80
C GLU A 206 -8.43 7.71 46.20
N ARG A 207 -9.21 6.63 46.20
CA ARG A 207 -10.66 6.67 46.43
C ARG A 207 -11.08 7.34 47.74
N ASP A 208 -10.30 7.15 48.80
CA ASP A 208 -10.63 7.67 50.13
C ASP A 208 -10.22 9.15 50.26
N VAL A 209 -9.25 9.59 49.45
CA VAL A 209 -8.73 10.97 49.45
C VAL A 209 -9.42 11.80 48.38
N GLN A 210 -9.74 11.20 47.22
CA GLN A 210 -10.38 11.84 46.08
C GLN A 210 -11.64 11.07 45.62
N PRO A 211 -12.69 10.91 46.44
CA PRO A 211 -13.86 10.11 46.09
C PRO A 211 -14.62 10.64 44.87
N GLY A 212 -14.53 11.95 44.59
CA GLY A 212 -15.19 12.55 43.42
C GLY A 212 -14.55 12.24 42.08
N THR A 213 -13.24 11.96 42.07
CA THR A 213 -12.45 11.72 40.85
C THR A 213 -12.05 10.25 40.69
N PHE A 214 -11.72 9.56 41.78
CA PHE A 214 -11.31 8.16 41.78
C PHE A 214 -12.29 7.24 42.55
N GLY A 215 -13.54 7.64 42.69
CA GLY A 215 -14.56 6.90 43.45
C GLY A 215 -15.03 5.58 42.79
N SER A 216 -14.60 5.29 41.58
CA SER A 216 -14.88 4.02 40.88
C SER A 216 -13.75 3.64 39.92
N ILE A 217 -13.63 2.35 39.59
CA ILE A 217 -12.66 1.87 38.58
C ILE A 217 -12.90 2.52 37.21
N PRO A 218 -14.15 2.68 36.68
CA PRO A 218 -14.37 3.41 35.44
C PRO A 218 -13.88 4.88 35.47
N ALA A 219 -14.01 5.57 36.61
CA ALA A 219 -13.45 6.92 36.74
C ALA A 219 -11.92 6.92 36.70
N ALA A 220 -11.27 5.95 37.38
CA ALA A 220 -9.82 5.78 37.33
C ALA A 220 -9.32 5.34 35.93
N LEU A 221 -10.12 4.62 35.16
CA LEU A 221 -9.80 4.24 33.78
C LEU A 221 -9.62 5.49 32.88
N TRP A 222 -10.38 6.54 33.07
CA TRP A 222 -10.21 7.80 32.34
C TRP A 222 -8.80 8.34 32.50
N TRP A 223 -8.34 8.47 33.74
CA TRP A 223 -6.97 8.88 34.04
C TRP A 223 -5.93 7.94 33.42
N ALA A 224 -6.13 6.63 33.58
CA ALA A 224 -5.18 5.65 33.08
C ALA A 224 -5.06 5.68 31.56
N VAL A 225 -6.17 5.82 30.82
CA VAL A 225 -6.17 6.00 29.37
C VAL A 225 -5.42 7.26 28.99
N ALA A 226 -5.77 8.42 29.60
CA ALA A 226 -5.12 9.71 29.30
C ALA A 226 -3.61 9.67 29.57
N THR A 227 -3.17 8.94 30.61
CA THR A 227 -1.78 8.82 30.98
C THR A 227 -1.02 7.83 30.07
N LEU A 228 -1.55 6.62 29.87
CA LEU A 228 -0.91 5.61 29.01
C LEU A 228 -0.84 6.04 27.55
N THR A 229 -1.83 6.77 27.05
CA THR A 229 -1.79 7.35 25.68
C THR A 229 -0.91 8.59 25.58
N THR A 230 -0.22 8.99 26.67
CA THR A 230 0.62 10.20 26.74
C THR A 230 -0.14 11.50 26.46
N THR A 231 -1.46 11.50 26.55
CA THR A 231 -2.31 12.71 26.33
C THR A 231 -2.20 13.67 27.52
N GLY A 232 -2.36 13.14 28.77
CA GLY A 232 -2.12 13.87 30.02
C GLY A 232 -2.91 15.17 30.18
N TYR A 233 -4.23 15.12 30.10
CA TYR A 233 -5.09 16.32 30.25
C TYR A 233 -4.85 17.07 31.58
N GLY A 234 -4.46 16.38 32.65
CA GLY A 234 -4.23 16.99 33.95
C GLY A 234 -5.49 17.35 34.74
N ASP A 235 -6.66 17.01 34.23
CA ASP A 235 -7.97 17.19 34.87
C ASP A 235 -8.16 16.27 36.09
N VAL A 236 -7.59 15.09 36.03
CA VAL A 236 -7.58 14.08 37.08
C VAL A 236 -6.16 13.56 37.25
N VAL A 237 -5.61 13.65 38.47
CA VAL A 237 -4.25 13.20 38.79
C VAL A 237 -4.18 12.62 40.20
N PRO A 238 -3.38 11.54 40.45
CA PRO A 238 -3.13 11.04 41.79
C PRO A 238 -2.38 12.08 42.66
N ILE A 239 -2.81 12.25 43.93
CA ILE A 239 -2.21 13.20 44.86
C ILE A 239 -1.48 12.47 46.00
N THR A 240 -1.85 11.22 46.31
CA THR A 240 -1.16 10.45 47.35
C THR A 240 0.31 10.13 46.96
N PRO A 241 1.24 10.01 47.86
CA PRO A 241 2.63 9.65 47.55
C PRO A 241 2.75 8.33 46.77
N LEU A 242 2.00 7.29 47.19
CA LEU A 242 1.98 5.99 46.52
C LEU A 242 1.29 6.07 45.16
N GLY A 243 0.19 6.83 45.03
CA GLY A 243 -0.47 7.08 43.76
C GLY A 243 0.43 7.76 42.74
N ARG A 244 1.28 8.69 43.16
CA ARG A 244 2.27 9.34 42.29
C ARG A 244 3.39 8.40 41.83
N ILE A 245 3.80 7.46 42.69
CA ILE A 245 4.80 6.43 42.34
C ILE A 245 4.19 5.50 41.27
N VAL A 246 2.94 5.04 41.45
CA VAL A 246 2.24 4.23 40.49
C VAL A 246 2.05 5.02 39.16
N ALA A 247 1.69 6.32 39.23
CA ALA A 247 1.57 7.17 38.05
C ALA A 247 2.88 7.25 37.25
N ALA A 248 4.01 7.46 37.94
CA ALA A 248 5.32 7.49 37.28
C ALA A 248 5.64 6.18 36.56
N PHE A 249 5.37 5.03 37.18
CA PHE A 249 5.53 3.72 36.55
C PHE A 249 4.61 3.54 35.33
N VAL A 250 3.34 3.93 35.43
CA VAL A 250 2.35 3.86 34.34
C VAL A 250 2.78 4.73 33.16
N MET A 251 3.33 5.92 33.39
CA MET A 251 3.87 6.80 32.33
C MET A 251 5.01 6.11 31.58
N ILE A 252 5.95 5.46 32.27
CA ILE A 252 7.04 4.71 31.64
C ILE A 252 6.49 3.53 30.83
N CYS A 253 5.54 2.77 31.37
CA CYS A 253 4.87 1.68 30.66
C CYS A 253 4.16 2.17 29.39
N GLY A 254 3.44 3.29 29.47
CA GLY A 254 2.77 3.91 28.31
C GLY A 254 3.74 4.22 27.18
N LEU A 255 4.87 4.85 27.51
CA LEU A 255 5.92 5.15 26.53
C LEU A 255 6.49 3.86 25.90
N GLY A 256 6.73 2.81 26.71
CA GLY A 256 7.20 1.52 26.23
C GLY A 256 6.23 0.84 25.28
N VAL A 257 4.94 0.78 25.60
CA VAL A 257 3.88 0.19 24.76
C VAL A 257 3.76 0.95 23.43
N PHE A 258 3.80 2.27 23.46
CA PHE A 258 3.74 3.10 22.25
C PHE A 258 4.96 2.89 21.35
N GLY A 259 6.16 2.77 21.98
CA GLY A 259 7.40 2.44 21.29
C GLY A 259 7.34 1.08 20.58
N LEU A 260 6.80 0.06 21.26
CA LEU A 260 6.61 -1.28 20.67
C LEU A 260 5.66 -1.24 19.46
N TRP A 261 4.52 -0.57 19.57
CA TRP A 261 3.58 -0.43 18.44
C TRP A 261 4.21 0.25 17.24
N THR A 262 4.90 1.36 17.50
CA THR A 262 5.58 2.11 16.43
C THR A 262 6.68 1.28 15.79
N GLY A 263 7.45 0.54 16.58
CA GLY A 263 8.50 -0.36 16.10
C GLY A 263 7.97 -1.49 15.22
N ILE A 264 6.88 -2.17 15.62
CA ILE A 264 6.24 -3.23 14.85
C ILE A 264 5.73 -2.67 13.50
N LEU A 265 5.04 -1.54 13.52
CA LEU A 265 4.54 -0.93 12.28
C LEU A 265 5.70 -0.49 11.37
N ALA A 266 6.74 0.11 11.91
CA ALA A 266 7.89 0.55 11.12
C ALA A 266 8.61 -0.62 10.44
N THR A 267 8.84 -1.73 11.16
CA THR A 267 9.45 -2.95 10.59
C THR A 267 8.54 -3.61 9.57
N GLY A 268 7.23 -3.69 9.82
CA GLY A 268 6.24 -4.21 8.88
C GLY A 268 6.18 -3.41 7.57
N PHE A 269 6.18 -2.07 7.64
CA PHE A 269 6.26 -1.22 6.45
C PHE A 269 7.57 -1.40 5.68
N ALA A 270 8.70 -1.52 6.40
CA ALA A 270 10.00 -1.76 5.76
C ALA A 270 10.02 -3.12 5.03
N ALA A 271 9.48 -4.17 5.64
CA ALA A 271 9.38 -5.50 5.04
C ALA A 271 8.49 -5.51 3.79
N GLU A 272 7.31 -4.88 3.86
CA GLU A 272 6.38 -4.78 2.73
C GLU A 272 6.98 -3.98 1.56
N THR A 273 7.69 -2.88 1.86
CA THR A 273 8.39 -2.09 0.82
C THR A 273 9.49 -2.90 0.14
N ARG A 274 10.27 -3.68 0.89
CA ARG A 274 11.29 -4.58 0.32
C ARG A 274 10.66 -5.62 -0.59
N ARG A 275 9.55 -6.22 -0.16
CA ARG A 275 8.81 -7.21 -0.94
C ARG A 275 8.26 -6.63 -2.24
N ASP A 276 7.62 -5.44 -2.18
CA ASP A 276 7.11 -4.76 -3.37
C ASP A 276 8.24 -4.42 -4.36
N ASN A 277 9.40 -3.98 -3.86
CA ASN A 277 10.57 -3.69 -4.69
C ASN A 277 11.14 -4.96 -5.32
N PHE A 278 11.26 -6.04 -4.55
CA PHE A 278 11.71 -7.34 -5.07
C PHE A 278 10.82 -7.84 -6.21
N LEU A 279 9.49 -7.81 -6.03
CA LEU A 279 8.54 -8.25 -7.06
C LEU A 279 8.64 -7.41 -8.34
N LYS A 280 8.81 -6.09 -8.22
CA LYS A 280 8.99 -5.19 -9.38
C LYS A 280 10.31 -5.48 -10.10
N THR A 281 11.39 -5.71 -9.36
CA THR A 281 12.69 -6.05 -9.93
C THR A 281 12.63 -7.42 -10.60
N TRP A 282 12.05 -8.43 -9.94
CA TRP A 282 11.80 -9.75 -10.52
C TRP A 282 11.04 -9.68 -11.85
N GLU A 283 9.93 -8.94 -11.90
CA GLU A 283 9.16 -8.76 -13.14
C GLU A 283 10.02 -8.10 -14.24
N SER A 284 10.89 -7.18 -13.87
CA SER A 284 11.80 -6.53 -14.82
C SER A 284 12.90 -7.47 -15.30
N VAL A 285 13.50 -8.26 -14.41
CA VAL A 285 14.54 -9.25 -14.71
C VAL A 285 14.00 -10.36 -15.63
N SER A 286 12.82 -10.89 -15.32
CA SER A 286 12.19 -11.97 -16.10
C SER A 286 11.84 -11.57 -17.54
N LYS A 287 11.73 -10.26 -17.82
CA LYS A 287 11.49 -9.74 -19.18
C LYS A 287 12.76 -9.57 -20.01
N VAL A 288 13.94 -9.59 -19.39
CA VAL A 288 15.22 -9.47 -20.12
C VAL A 288 15.61 -10.82 -20.71
N PRO A 289 15.69 -10.96 -22.05
CA PRO A 289 15.99 -12.23 -22.71
C PRO A 289 17.29 -12.87 -22.24
N PHE A 290 18.26 -12.06 -21.83
CA PHE A 290 19.52 -12.51 -21.29
C PHE A 290 19.36 -13.43 -20.05
N PHE A 291 18.36 -13.18 -19.22
CA PHE A 291 18.06 -14.00 -18.03
C PHE A 291 17.00 -15.07 -18.28
N ALA A 292 16.40 -15.13 -19.47
CA ALA A 292 15.31 -16.06 -19.76
C ALA A 292 15.72 -17.53 -19.69
N ALA A 293 17.02 -17.83 -19.91
CA ALA A 293 17.56 -19.18 -19.81
C ALA A 293 17.78 -19.65 -18.36
N LEU A 294 17.71 -18.75 -17.38
CA LEU A 294 17.90 -19.07 -15.97
C LEU A 294 16.65 -19.69 -15.38
N GLY A 295 16.84 -20.71 -14.53
CA GLY A 295 15.75 -21.26 -13.73
C GLY A 295 15.23 -20.26 -12.66
N PRO A 296 14.04 -20.49 -12.08
CA PRO A 296 13.41 -19.56 -11.13
C PRO A 296 14.29 -19.20 -9.92
N ALA A 297 15.06 -20.16 -9.39
CA ALA A 297 15.97 -19.94 -8.26
C ALA A 297 17.10 -18.97 -8.64
N ALA A 298 17.71 -19.16 -9.81
CA ALA A 298 18.78 -18.29 -10.30
C ALA A 298 18.26 -16.86 -10.62
N ILE A 299 17.03 -16.73 -11.16
CA ILE A 299 16.39 -15.42 -11.34
C ILE A 299 16.18 -14.71 -9.98
N ALA A 300 15.86 -15.46 -8.91
CA ALA A 300 15.73 -14.87 -7.57
C ALA A 300 17.07 -14.32 -7.08
N ASP A 301 18.16 -15.09 -7.21
CA ASP A 301 19.51 -14.68 -6.82
C ASP A 301 19.94 -13.40 -7.59
N VAL A 302 19.75 -13.40 -8.91
CA VAL A 302 20.06 -12.25 -9.77
C VAL A 302 19.22 -11.04 -9.38
N THR A 303 17.95 -11.23 -9.04
CA THR A 303 17.04 -10.13 -8.64
C THR A 303 17.52 -9.42 -7.38
N HIS A 304 18.15 -10.14 -6.45
CA HIS A 304 18.74 -9.53 -5.24
C HIS A 304 20.00 -8.70 -5.51
N MET A 305 20.73 -9.00 -6.60
CA MET A 305 21.96 -8.29 -7.00
C MET A 305 21.65 -7.06 -7.87
N LEU A 306 20.47 -7.00 -8.48
CA LEU A 306 20.12 -5.94 -9.43
C LEU A 306 19.34 -4.80 -8.74
N ARG A 307 19.72 -3.56 -9.08
CA ARG A 307 18.97 -2.36 -8.67
C ARG A 307 18.24 -1.76 -9.89
N THR A 308 16.98 -1.40 -9.70
CA THR A 308 16.18 -0.75 -10.75
C THR A 308 16.46 0.76 -10.76
N MET A 309 16.69 1.33 -11.96
CA MET A 309 16.87 2.75 -12.18
C MET A 309 15.92 3.21 -13.30
N ASP A 310 15.02 4.14 -12.99
CA ASP A 310 14.11 4.76 -13.96
C ASP A 310 14.68 6.11 -14.38
N LEU A 311 14.90 6.29 -15.69
CA LEU A 311 15.53 7.49 -16.25
C LEU A 311 14.64 8.16 -17.30
N PRO A 312 14.49 9.49 -17.28
CA PRO A 312 13.83 10.22 -18.33
C PRO A 312 14.64 10.17 -19.64
N ALA A 313 14.00 10.54 -20.74
CA ALA A 313 14.68 10.68 -22.03
C ALA A 313 15.79 11.77 -21.97
N ARG A 314 16.81 11.63 -22.79
CA ARG A 314 17.96 12.56 -22.91
C ARG A 314 18.81 12.68 -21.64
N THR A 315 18.88 11.59 -20.85
CA THR A 315 19.74 11.53 -19.66
C THR A 315 21.02 10.79 -19.99
N THR A 316 22.19 11.42 -19.75
CA THR A 316 23.50 10.77 -19.92
C THR A 316 23.75 9.84 -18.74
N ILE A 317 23.96 8.55 -19.04
CA ILE A 317 24.17 7.47 -18.06
C ILE A 317 25.68 7.26 -17.86
N ILE A 318 26.43 7.21 -18.96
CA ILE A 318 27.85 6.92 -18.99
C ILE A 318 28.57 8.02 -19.78
N ARG A 319 29.72 8.46 -19.27
CA ARG A 319 30.63 9.36 -20.00
C ARG A 319 31.93 8.64 -20.29
N LYS A 320 32.40 8.74 -21.52
CA LYS A 320 33.68 8.18 -21.98
C LYS A 320 34.82 8.62 -21.08
N GLY A 321 35.74 7.69 -20.74
CA GLY A 321 36.92 7.93 -19.91
C GLY A 321 36.67 7.95 -18.41
N GLN A 322 35.41 7.89 -17.92
CA GLN A 322 35.11 7.70 -16.50
C GLN A 322 35.40 6.27 -16.06
N THR A 323 35.68 6.08 -14.78
CA THR A 323 35.79 4.75 -14.19
C THR A 323 34.41 4.06 -14.15
N GLY A 324 34.35 2.81 -14.59
CA GLY A 324 33.10 2.02 -14.58
C GLY A 324 33.12 0.95 -13.48
N ASP A 325 32.15 1.01 -12.60
CA ASP A 325 31.96 0.11 -11.45
C ASP A 325 30.68 -0.72 -11.54
N CYS A 326 29.91 -0.57 -12.61
CA CYS A 326 28.66 -1.28 -12.83
C CYS A 326 28.38 -1.50 -14.33
N MET A 327 27.45 -2.44 -14.63
CA MET A 327 26.87 -2.59 -15.96
C MET A 327 25.35 -2.45 -15.89
N TYR A 328 24.72 -2.32 -17.04
CA TYR A 328 23.31 -2.01 -17.15
C TYR A 328 22.60 -2.97 -18.12
N PHE A 329 21.41 -3.43 -17.76
CA PHE A 329 20.49 -4.13 -18.65
C PHE A 329 19.27 -3.25 -18.91
N ILE A 330 18.80 -3.19 -20.15
CA ILE A 330 17.64 -2.41 -20.54
C ILE A 330 16.40 -3.27 -20.34
N ALA A 331 15.67 -3.04 -19.25
CA ALA A 331 14.40 -3.73 -18.99
C ALA A 331 13.27 -3.19 -19.88
N SER A 332 13.30 -1.88 -20.17
CA SER A 332 12.45 -1.22 -21.17
C SER A 332 13.05 0.13 -21.53
N GLY A 333 12.89 0.54 -22.79
CA GLY A 333 13.38 1.83 -23.27
C GLY A 333 14.42 1.69 -24.37
N GLU A 334 15.20 2.73 -24.58
CA GLU A 334 16.25 2.78 -25.60
C GLU A 334 17.35 3.74 -25.18
N VAL A 335 18.58 3.33 -25.37
CA VAL A 335 19.76 4.17 -25.18
C VAL A 335 20.55 4.28 -26.47
N GLU A 336 21.27 5.38 -26.64
CA GLU A 336 22.17 5.62 -27.73
C GLU A 336 23.61 5.61 -27.22
N VAL A 337 24.44 4.81 -27.85
CA VAL A 337 25.88 4.68 -27.61
C VAL A 337 26.60 5.51 -28.67
N ASP A 338 27.34 6.52 -28.23
CA ASP A 338 28.09 7.42 -29.09
C ASP A 338 29.52 6.86 -29.27
N LEU A 339 29.74 6.22 -30.42
CA LEU A 339 31.03 5.67 -30.85
C LEU A 339 31.69 6.57 -31.90
N PRO A 340 33.02 6.54 -32.06
CA PRO A 340 33.72 7.31 -33.10
C PRO A 340 33.14 7.00 -34.48
N GLY A 341 32.49 7.98 -35.09
CA GLY A 341 31.93 7.88 -36.45
C GLY A 341 30.61 7.09 -36.57
N LYS A 342 30.05 6.58 -35.48
CA LYS A 342 28.81 5.79 -35.52
C LYS A 342 28.00 5.94 -34.22
N GLN A 343 26.71 6.14 -34.35
CA GLN A 343 25.77 6.04 -33.23
C GLN A 343 25.05 4.70 -33.28
N VAL A 344 25.02 3.98 -32.15
CA VAL A 344 24.37 2.67 -32.04
C VAL A 344 23.23 2.76 -31.02
N LYS A 345 22.04 2.33 -31.41
CA LYS A 345 20.88 2.26 -30.52
C LYS A 345 20.77 0.87 -29.92
N LEU A 346 20.59 0.81 -28.61
CA LEU A 346 20.31 -0.40 -27.84
C LEU A 346 18.93 -0.30 -27.23
N GLY A 347 18.09 -1.29 -27.49
CA GLY A 347 16.71 -1.37 -27.01
C GLY A 347 16.49 -2.40 -25.89
N ASP A 348 15.23 -2.72 -25.66
CA ASP A 348 14.79 -3.68 -24.66
C ASP A 348 15.56 -5.00 -24.72
N GLY A 349 16.03 -5.49 -23.58
CA GLY A 349 16.77 -6.75 -23.45
C GLY A 349 18.28 -6.63 -23.70
N ALA A 350 18.78 -5.54 -24.28
CA ALA A 350 20.21 -5.33 -24.45
C ALA A 350 20.88 -4.93 -23.12
N PHE A 351 22.21 -5.07 -23.09
CA PHE A 351 23.02 -4.64 -21.96
C PHE A 351 24.21 -3.80 -22.43
N PHE A 352 24.78 -3.00 -21.54
CA PHE A 352 25.92 -2.14 -21.82
C PHE A 352 26.75 -1.83 -20.56
N GLY A 353 27.99 -1.36 -20.76
CA GLY A 353 28.89 -1.00 -19.67
C GLY A 353 29.74 -2.17 -19.16
N GLU A 354 29.57 -3.38 -19.71
CA GLU A 354 30.33 -4.60 -19.41
C GLU A 354 31.83 -4.47 -19.72
N MET A 355 32.18 -3.76 -20.78
CA MET A 355 33.57 -3.60 -21.21
C MET A 355 34.47 -2.97 -20.14
N ALA A 356 33.95 -2.07 -19.34
CA ALA A 356 34.68 -1.48 -18.22
C ALA A 356 34.90 -2.48 -17.09
N LEU A 357 34.00 -3.46 -16.89
CA LEU A 357 34.12 -4.49 -15.84
C LEU A 357 35.08 -5.62 -16.22
N LEU A 358 35.21 -5.92 -17.51
CA LEU A 358 36.06 -6.96 -18.06
C LEU A 358 37.49 -6.47 -18.40
N GLY A 359 37.64 -5.14 -18.61
CA GLY A 359 38.89 -4.53 -19.08
C GLY A 359 39.62 -3.64 -18.04
N ASN A 360 39.99 -2.47 -18.44
CA ASN A 360 40.76 -1.51 -17.65
C ASN A 360 39.95 -0.57 -16.75
N ASN A 361 38.70 -0.90 -16.49
CA ASN A 361 37.72 -0.13 -15.70
C ASN A 361 37.37 1.26 -16.27
N LEU A 362 37.73 1.57 -17.54
CA LEU A 362 37.35 2.82 -18.17
C LEU A 362 36.19 2.67 -19.15
N ARG A 363 35.29 3.62 -19.12
CA ARG A 363 34.14 3.68 -20.03
C ARG A 363 34.58 4.02 -21.45
N SER A 364 34.23 3.20 -22.42
CA SER A 364 34.67 3.31 -23.82
C SER A 364 33.86 4.33 -24.63
N ALA A 365 32.61 4.63 -24.24
CA ALA A 365 31.70 5.50 -24.99
C ALA A 365 30.83 6.35 -24.06
N ASN A 366 30.22 7.42 -24.64
CA ASN A 366 29.11 8.11 -24.00
C ASN A 366 27.81 7.32 -24.26
N ILE A 367 26.93 7.22 -23.25
CA ILE A 367 25.64 6.55 -23.39
C ILE A 367 24.53 7.44 -22.81
N THR A 368 23.52 7.70 -23.63
CA THR A 368 22.42 8.60 -23.31
C THR A 368 21.06 7.93 -23.62
N THR A 369 20.06 8.11 -22.78
CA THR A 369 18.71 7.64 -23.05
C THR A 369 18.06 8.43 -24.19
N THR A 370 17.45 7.76 -25.16
CA THR A 370 16.68 8.42 -26.24
C THR A 370 15.20 8.57 -25.85
N ARG A 371 14.69 7.70 -24.98
CA ARG A 371 13.33 7.74 -24.42
C ARG A 371 13.36 7.36 -22.94
N VAL A 372 12.21 7.51 -22.26
CA VAL A 372 12.07 7.04 -20.86
C VAL A 372 12.47 5.58 -20.79
N SER A 373 13.46 5.28 -19.96
CA SER A 373 14.07 3.96 -19.90
C SER A 373 14.16 3.45 -18.48
N LYS A 374 13.88 2.15 -18.33
CA LYS A 374 14.07 1.40 -17.08
C LYS A 374 15.28 0.50 -17.24
N LEU A 375 16.27 0.72 -16.40
CA LEU A 375 17.51 -0.03 -16.38
C LEU A 375 17.61 -0.88 -15.12
N LEU A 376 18.28 -2.03 -15.26
CA LEU A 376 18.73 -2.85 -14.15
C LEU A 376 20.24 -2.68 -14.04
N VAL A 377 20.71 -2.27 -12.87
CA VAL A 377 22.13 -1.98 -12.60
C VAL A 377 22.73 -3.12 -11.82
N LEU A 378 23.86 -3.63 -12.28
CA LEU A 378 24.65 -4.67 -11.63
C LEU A 378 26.02 -4.11 -11.27
N ASP A 379 26.33 -4.02 -9.97
CA ASP A 379 27.60 -3.52 -9.48
C ASP A 379 28.73 -4.53 -9.72
N LEU A 380 29.99 -4.06 -9.79
CA LEU A 380 31.17 -4.89 -10.08
C LEU A 380 31.33 -6.08 -9.12
N VAL A 381 31.02 -5.90 -7.83
CA VAL A 381 31.13 -6.98 -6.85
C VAL A 381 30.12 -8.08 -7.14
N ASP A 382 28.86 -7.69 -7.36
CA ASP A 382 27.76 -8.61 -7.67
C ASP A 382 27.95 -9.25 -9.05
N PHE A 383 28.51 -8.50 -10.03
CA PHE A 383 28.90 -9.03 -11.34
C PHE A 383 29.88 -10.20 -11.20
N ARG A 384 30.94 -10.06 -10.40
CA ARG A 384 31.92 -11.14 -10.18
C ARG A 384 31.29 -12.35 -9.50
N VAL A 385 30.38 -12.15 -8.54
CA VAL A 385 29.66 -13.23 -7.88
C VAL A 385 28.73 -13.94 -8.87
N LEU A 386 28.04 -13.18 -9.73
CA LEU A 386 27.13 -13.73 -10.73
C LEU A 386 27.90 -14.57 -11.77
N MET A 387 29.01 -14.07 -12.28
CA MET A 387 29.86 -14.79 -13.25
C MET A 387 30.43 -16.09 -12.67
N ALA A 388 30.84 -16.08 -11.39
CA ALA A 388 31.34 -17.27 -10.71
C ALA A 388 30.25 -18.34 -10.50
N ARG A 389 29.00 -17.92 -10.28
CA ARG A 389 27.87 -18.83 -10.06
C ARG A 389 27.22 -19.36 -11.33
N HIS A 390 27.28 -18.59 -12.42
CA HIS A 390 26.62 -18.87 -13.70
C HIS A 390 27.61 -18.73 -14.87
N PRO A 391 28.45 -19.75 -15.13
CA PRO A 391 29.45 -19.72 -16.20
C PRO A 391 28.85 -19.46 -17.59
N ASP A 392 27.66 -20.00 -17.88
CA ASP A 392 26.95 -19.80 -19.16
C ASP A 392 26.66 -18.32 -19.45
N LEU A 393 26.33 -17.54 -18.41
CA LEU A 393 26.14 -16.10 -18.54
C LEU A 393 27.47 -15.37 -18.78
N SER A 394 28.55 -15.84 -18.13
CA SER A 394 29.90 -15.30 -18.33
C SER A 394 30.34 -15.44 -19.78
N GLU A 395 30.19 -16.64 -20.36
CA GLU A 395 30.53 -16.89 -21.76
C GLU A 395 29.75 -15.98 -22.72
N THR A 396 28.47 -15.75 -22.45
CA THR A 396 27.63 -14.87 -23.27
C THR A 396 28.08 -13.43 -23.21
N ILE A 397 28.41 -12.90 -22.01
CA ILE A 397 28.91 -11.53 -21.85
C ILE A 397 30.28 -11.36 -22.48
N ASP A 398 31.19 -12.33 -22.28
CA ASP A 398 32.54 -12.28 -22.85
C ASP A 398 32.52 -12.34 -24.39
N ALA A 399 31.65 -13.18 -24.97
CA ALA A 399 31.47 -13.24 -26.41
C ALA A 399 30.95 -11.92 -27.00
N GLU A 400 29.95 -11.33 -26.36
CA GLU A 400 29.39 -10.04 -26.80
C GLU A 400 30.40 -8.89 -26.63
N ALA A 401 31.13 -8.86 -25.52
CA ALA A 401 32.16 -7.85 -25.28
C ALA A 401 33.28 -7.93 -26.33
N LYS A 402 33.77 -9.13 -26.68
CA LYS A 402 34.76 -9.34 -27.74
C LYS A 402 34.22 -8.92 -29.10
N ARG A 403 32.97 -9.24 -29.43
CA ARG A 403 32.34 -8.79 -30.67
C ARG A 403 32.35 -7.25 -30.79
N ARG A 404 31.90 -6.57 -29.71
CA ARG A 404 31.88 -5.10 -29.68
C ARG A 404 33.25 -4.47 -29.71
N GLU A 405 34.26 -5.11 -29.12
CA GLU A 405 35.64 -4.63 -29.22
C GLU A 405 36.18 -4.65 -30.65
N LEU A 406 35.84 -5.71 -31.42
CA LEU A 406 36.22 -5.82 -32.85
C LEU A 406 35.47 -4.80 -33.71
N GLU A 407 34.21 -4.49 -33.41
CA GLU A 407 33.41 -3.51 -34.13
C GLU A 407 33.84 -2.05 -33.83
N ASN A 408 34.56 -1.81 -32.74
CA ASN A 408 35.05 -0.49 -32.30
C ASN A 408 36.47 -0.18 -32.75
N LYS A 409 37.18 -1.17 -33.33
CA LYS A 409 38.49 -1.01 -33.98
C LYS A 409 38.32 -0.71 -35.45
#